data_fc57b083a73afc36efc72178ac2d77d5
#
_entry.id   fc57b083a73afc36efc72178ac2d77d5
#
_cell.length_a   1.000
_cell.length_b   1.000
_cell.length_c   1.000
_cell.angle_alpha   90.00
_cell.angle_beta   90.00
_cell.angle_gamma   90.00
#
_symmetry.space_group_name_H-M   'P 1'
#
loop_
_entity.id
_entity.type
_entity.pdbx_description
1 polymer ?
#
loop_
_entity_poly.entity_id
_entity_poly.type
_entity_poly.pdbx_seq_one_letter_code
_entity_poly.pdbx_strand_id
1 'polypeptide(L)'
;MKNMEIIAEQTFLLIEQGVIAENTIINTVPGWNKKGYKVNKGAEHVAVFPIWMPRTRKKGQTEEEFQEEIVKKGRFYLKTSYWFTNEQITKKED
;
A
#
# COMPACT_ATOMS: atom_id res chain seq x y z
N MET A 1 9.14 -10.93 -5.82
CA MET A 1 8.15 -11.18 -4.76
C MET A 1 6.90 -10.38 -5.01
N LYS A 2 5.75 -11.00 -4.91
CA LYS A 2 4.47 -10.32 -5.14
C LYS A 2 4.05 -9.53 -3.90
N ASN A 3 3.27 -8.48 -4.11
CA ASN A 3 2.79 -7.66 -3.00
C ASN A 3 2.02 -8.47 -1.95
N MET A 4 1.21 -9.42 -2.38
CA MET A 4 0.48 -10.30 -1.45
C MET A 4 1.42 -11.03 -0.50
N GLU A 5 2.54 -11.49 -0.99
CA GLU A 5 3.54 -12.18 -0.18
C GLU A 5 4.22 -11.23 0.81
N ILE A 6 4.53 -10.02 0.34
CA ILE A 6 5.13 -9.00 1.21
C ILE A 6 4.16 -8.64 2.34
N ILE A 7 2.90 -8.39 1.99
CA ILE A 7 1.87 -8.02 2.96
C ILE A 7 1.65 -9.16 3.97
N ALA A 8 1.57 -10.39 3.48
CA ALA A 8 1.37 -11.55 4.36
C ALA A 8 2.52 -11.73 5.34
N GLU A 9 3.75 -11.59 4.86
CA GLU A 9 4.94 -11.72 5.71
C GLU A 9 4.98 -10.62 6.77
N GLN A 10 4.73 -9.37 6.37
CA GLN A 10 4.72 -8.25 7.30
C GLN A 10 3.59 -8.36 8.31
N THR A 11 2.42 -8.83 7.88
CA THR A 11 1.27 -9.05 8.78
C THR A 11 1.65 -10.08 9.84
N PHE A 12 2.27 -11.17 9.43
CA PHE A 12 2.72 -12.22 10.34
C PHE A 12 3.69 -11.67 11.40
N LEU A 13 4.66 -10.85 10.96
CA LEU A 13 5.63 -10.25 11.87
C LEU A 13 4.96 -9.29 12.86
N LEU A 14 3.99 -8.52 12.41
CA LEU A 14 3.25 -7.60 13.28
C LEU A 14 2.44 -8.34 14.33
N ILE A 15 1.85 -9.47 13.95
CA ILE A 15 1.12 -10.34 14.90
C ILE A 15 2.09 -10.90 15.93
N GLU A 16 3.23 -11.40 15.51
CA GLU A 16 4.24 -11.95 16.42
C GLU A 16 4.77 -10.92 17.40
N GLN A 17 4.90 -9.68 16.95
CA GLN A 17 5.38 -8.58 17.80
C GLN A 17 4.29 -8.02 18.71
N GLY A 18 3.06 -8.49 18.57
CA GLY A 18 1.94 -8.02 19.37
C GLY A 18 1.40 -6.67 18.97
N VAL A 19 1.76 -6.18 17.79
CA VAL A 19 1.30 -4.88 17.29
C VAL A 19 -0.16 -4.97 16.82
N ILE A 20 -0.54 -6.09 16.22
CA ILE A 20 -1.90 -6.33 15.75
C ILE A 20 -2.36 -7.73 16.19
N ALA A 21 -3.69 -7.91 16.25
CA ALA A 21 -4.28 -9.21 16.59
C ALA A 21 -4.31 -10.14 15.37
N GLU A 22 -4.45 -11.45 15.62
CA GLU A 22 -4.42 -12.48 14.57
C GLU A 22 -5.40 -12.26 13.42
N ASN A 23 -6.57 -11.72 13.69
CA ASN A 23 -7.60 -11.53 12.67
C ASN A 23 -7.60 -10.13 12.07
N THR A 24 -6.55 -9.37 12.31
CA THR A 24 -6.45 -8.01 11.81
C THR A 24 -6.05 -7.99 10.34
N ILE A 25 -6.72 -7.16 9.58
CA ILE A 25 -6.41 -6.92 8.16
C ILE A 25 -5.77 -5.55 8.04
N ILE A 26 -4.68 -5.45 7.32
CA ILE A 26 -4.01 -4.17 7.08
C ILE A 26 -4.13 -3.78 5.61
N ASN A 27 -4.16 -2.48 5.36
CA ASN A 27 -4.13 -1.94 4.00
C ASN A 27 -3.68 -0.49 4.04
N THR A 28 -3.34 0.04 2.89
CA THR A 28 -2.96 1.44 2.73
C THR A 28 -4.21 2.32 2.65
N VAL A 29 -4.04 3.64 2.79
CA VAL A 29 -5.16 4.58 2.63
C VAL A 29 -5.83 4.40 1.26
N PRO A 30 -5.09 4.42 0.13
CA PRO A 30 -5.73 4.17 -1.17
C PRO A 30 -6.39 2.81 -1.26
N GLY A 31 -5.80 1.78 -0.65
CA GLY A 31 -6.37 0.43 -0.63
C GLY A 31 -7.71 0.38 0.09
N TRP A 32 -7.80 1.01 1.26
CA TRP A 32 -9.06 1.10 2.01
C TRP A 32 -10.09 1.92 1.25
N ASN A 33 -9.67 3.04 0.63
CA ASN A 33 -10.57 3.88 -0.16
C ASN A 33 -11.19 3.11 -1.32
N LYS A 34 -10.41 2.27 -1.98
CA LYS A 34 -10.89 1.42 -3.09
C LYS A 34 -11.96 0.44 -2.64
N LYS A 35 -11.89 -0.01 -1.40
CA LYS A 35 -12.86 -0.94 -0.84
C LYS A 35 -14.10 -0.26 -0.24
N GLY A 36 -14.16 1.05 -0.30
CA GLY A 36 -15.31 1.81 0.19
C GLY A 36 -15.17 2.27 1.64
N TYR A 37 -13.96 2.32 2.15
CA TYR A 37 -13.67 2.76 3.52
C TYR A 37 -12.76 3.97 3.53
N LYS A 38 -12.77 4.69 4.61
CA LYS A 38 -11.81 5.78 4.85
C LYS A 38 -11.10 5.52 6.17
N VAL A 39 -9.85 5.90 6.23
CA VAL A 39 -9.07 5.79 7.46
C VAL A 39 -9.51 6.91 8.39
N ASN A 40 -9.75 6.59 9.66
CA ASN A 40 -10.24 7.55 10.64
C ASN A 40 -9.24 8.69 10.84
N LYS A 41 -9.76 9.89 10.99
CA LYS A 41 -8.94 11.07 11.24
C LYS A 41 -8.16 10.88 12.55
N GLY A 42 -6.86 11.12 12.49
CA GLY A 42 -6.01 10.97 13.66
C GLY A 42 -5.48 9.55 13.89
N ALA A 43 -5.90 8.58 13.08
CA ALA A 43 -5.37 7.23 13.18
C ALA A 43 -3.88 7.21 12.81
N GLU A 44 -3.10 6.49 13.60
CA GLU A 44 -1.68 6.32 13.31
C GLU A 44 -1.45 5.00 12.59
N HIS A 45 -0.56 5.01 11.61
CA HIS A 45 -0.21 3.78 10.90
C HIS A 45 0.42 2.77 11.87
N VAL A 46 0.16 1.49 11.64
CA VAL A 46 0.70 0.41 12.46
C VAL A 46 2.01 -0.13 11.89
N ALA A 47 2.30 0.17 10.64
CA ALA A 47 3.50 -0.32 9.97
C ALA A 47 3.87 0.59 8.80
N VAL A 48 5.15 0.55 8.43
CA VAL A 48 5.67 1.22 7.25
C VAL A 48 6.55 0.21 6.53
N PHE A 49 6.16 -0.14 5.31
CA PHE A 49 6.99 -1.01 4.48
C PHE A 49 6.64 -0.80 3.01
N PRO A 50 7.59 -1.05 2.10
CA PRO A 50 7.35 -0.80 0.68
C PRO A 50 6.62 -1.95 -0.01
N ILE A 51 5.89 -1.60 -1.05
CA ILE A 51 5.32 -2.57 -1.98
C ILE A 51 5.67 -2.15 -3.40
N TRP A 52 5.56 -3.09 -4.33
CA TRP A 52 5.80 -2.83 -5.74
C TRP A 52 4.63 -2.10 -6.36
N MET A 53 4.93 -1.01 -7.07
CA MET A 53 3.93 -0.22 -7.80
C MET A 53 4.37 -0.10 -9.26
N PRO A 54 3.42 -0.17 -10.19
CA PRO A 54 3.75 0.02 -11.60
C PRO A 54 4.08 1.48 -11.86
N ARG A 55 5.06 1.72 -12.74
CA ARG A 55 5.35 3.07 -13.20
C ARG A 55 4.25 3.51 -14.13
N THR A 56 3.82 4.74 -13.98
CA THR A 56 2.80 5.33 -14.84
C THR A 56 3.40 6.57 -15.52
N ARG A 57 2.86 6.89 -16.70
CA ARG A 57 3.32 8.07 -17.43
C ARG A 57 2.95 9.33 -16.64
N LYS A 58 3.93 10.19 -16.45
CA LYS A 58 3.75 11.44 -15.72
C LYS A 58 3.15 12.49 -16.64
N LYS A 59 2.49 13.48 -16.04
CA LYS A 59 1.95 14.60 -16.77
C LYS A 59 3.08 15.32 -17.53
N GLY A 60 2.87 15.51 -18.84
CA GLY A 60 3.91 16.14 -19.67
C GLY A 60 4.97 15.21 -20.20
N GLN A 61 4.99 13.96 -19.75
CA GLN A 61 5.94 12.96 -20.25
C GLN A 61 5.41 12.34 -21.53
N THR A 62 6.24 12.25 -22.56
CA THR A 62 5.85 11.61 -23.81
C THR A 62 5.91 10.09 -23.68
N GLU A 63 5.25 9.39 -24.59
CA GLU A 63 5.28 7.93 -24.62
C GLU A 63 6.72 7.41 -24.79
N GLU A 64 7.52 8.06 -25.64
CA GLU A 64 8.91 7.69 -25.82
C GLU A 64 9.73 7.84 -24.55
N GLU A 65 9.56 8.95 -23.86
CA GLU A 65 10.25 9.22 -22.60
C GLU A 65 9.87 8.18 -21.55
N PHE A 66 8.60 7.82 -21.51
CA PHE A 66 8.11 6.81 -20.59
C PHE A 66 8.71 5.44 -20.87
N GLN A 67 8.76 5.04 -22.15
CA GLN A 67 9.37 3.77 -22.53
C GLN A 67 10.86 3.71 -22.21
N GLU A 68 11.57 4.81 -22.41
CA GLU A 68 12.97 4.91 -22.04
C GLU A 68 13.18 4.75 -20.54
N GLU A 69 12.29 5.36 -19.74
CA GLU A 69 12.35 5.22 -18.30
C GLU A 69 12.15 3.77 -17.87
N ILE A 70 11.18 3.07 -18.49
CA ILE A 70 10.91 1.67 -18.18
C ILE A 70 12.14 0.80 -18.53
N VAL A 71 12.78 1.05 -19.66
CA VAL A 71 13.98 0.31 -20.05
C VAL A 71 15.12 0.51 -19.06
N LYS A 72 15.31 1.73 -18.59
CA LYS A 72 16.39 2.07 -17.65
C LYS A 72 16.13 1.64 -16.23
N LYS A 73 14.90 1.81 -15.75
CA LYS A 73 14.56 1.65 -14.33
C LYS A 73 13.65 0.48 -14.01
N GLY A 74 13.11 -0.17 -15.04
CA GLY A 74 12.16 -1.26 -14.86
C GLY A 74 10.72 -0.77 -14.84
N ARG A 75 9.80 -1.71 -15.00
CA ARG A 75 8.36 -1.43 -15.06
C ARG A 75 7.76 -1.09 -13.70
N PHE A 76 8.37 -1.60 -12.64
CA PHE A 76 7.87 -1.44 -11.28
C PHE A 76 8.91 -0.75 -10.40
N TYR A 77 8.45 -0.11 -9.35
CA TYR A 77 9.33 0.48 -8.35
C TYR A 77 8.78 0.18 -6.96
N LEU A 78 9.67 0.19 -5.96
CA LEU A 78 9.26 0.01 -4.58
C LEU A 78 8.80 1.35 -4.01
N LYS A 79 7.57 1.38 -3.54
CA LYS A 79 7.00 2.59 -2.93
C LYS A 79 6.77 2.36 -1.45
N THR A 80 7.37 3.18 -0.61
CA THR A 80 7.13 3.15 0.83
C THR A 80 5.66 3.46 1.09
N SER A 81 5.01 2.61 1.87
CA SER A 81 3.59 2.73 2.14
C SER A 81 3.31 2.66 3.63
N TYR A 82 2.24 3.34 4.04
CA TYR A 82 1.79 3.37 5.42
C TYR A 82 0.55 2.51 5.55
N TRP A 83 0.51 1.68 6.58
CA TRP A 83 -0.50 0.62 6.71
C TRP A 83 -1.39 0.86 7.92
N PHE A 84 -2.69 0.65 7.72
CA PHE A 84 -3.73 0.87 8.72
C PHE A 84 -4.59 -0.38 8.85
N THR A 85 -5.12 -0.62 10.04
CA THR A 85 -5.93 -1.81 10.33
C THR A 85 -7.40 -1.59 10.03
N ASN A 86 -8.12 -2.70 9.95
CA ASN A 86 -9.58 -2.67 9.81
C ASN A 86 -10.29 -2.07 11.03
N GLU A 87 -9.59 -1.85 12.12
CA GLU A 87 -10.15 -1.18 13.30
C GLU A 87 -10.03 0.33 13.22
N GLN A 88 -9.24 0.82 12.27
CA GLN A 88 -8.96 2.25 12.11
C GLN A 88 -9.72 2.88 10.93
N ILE A 89 -10.74 2.19 10.43
CA ILE A 89 -11.47 2.64 9.26
C ILE A 89 -12.96 2.79 9.53
N THR A 90 -13.62 3.58 8.70
CA THR A 90 -15.07 3.79 8.74
C THR A 90 -15.60 3.66 7.31
N LYS A 91 -16.73 3.00 7.15
CA LYS A 91 -17.34 2.85 5.84
C LYS A 91 -17.74 4.23 5.31
N LYS A 92 -17.42 4.48 4.05
CA LYS A 92 -17.81 5.74 3.40
C LYS A 92 -19.32 5.79 3.22
N GLU A 93 -19.90 6.95 3.51
CA GLU A 93 -21.29 7.20 3.25
C GLU A 93 -21.45 7.67 1.81
N ASP A 94 -22.50 7.23 1.15
CA ASP A 94 -22.82 7.67 -0.21
C ASP A 94 -23.44 9.06 -0.23
#